data_bc40b88b49fa9a6f003b1ffb2fa53c07
#
_entry.id   bc40b88b49fa9a6f003b1ffb2fa53c07
#
_cell.length_a   1.000
_cell.length_b   1.000
_cell.length_c   1.000
_cell.angle_alpha   90.00
_cell.angle_beta   90.00
_cell.angle_gamma   90.00
#
_symmetry.space_group_name_H-M   'P 1'
#
loop_
_entity.id
_entity.type
_entity.pdbx_description
1 polymer ?
#
loop_
_entity_poly.entity_id
_entity_poly.type
_entity_poly.pdbx_seq_one_letter_code
_entity_poly.pdbx_strand_id
1 'polypeptide(L)'
;MFFSKKLKKINNLKHCFFSRKNGVSKGYYESLNCGSGSNDKKENVLKNLEFVAEKISCNRESLITLNQQHTNRVIHFDNIKSVENKLTGDAMVSEVKNIGIGILTADCVPIFFYDYKKKIIGCAHAGWKGALNGVIRNTVKKFNELNSNNNDLIAVVGPCINKKNYEVKTDFFEKFISQDKNNESFFKKIGSEKYVFDLRGFINKEISNLNIKNVENI
;
A
#
# COMPACT_ATOMS: atom_id res chain seq x y z
N MET A 1 -10.71 -2.52 -11.68
CA MET A 1 -10.85 -2.80 -10.24
C MET A 1 -10.46 -4.24 -9.98
N PHE A 2 -9.66 -4.48 -8.94
CA PHE A 2 -9.21 -5.81 -8.55
C PHE A 2 -9.60 -6.07 -7.09
N PHE A 3 -9.87 -7.32 -6.76
CA PHE A 3 -10.37 -7.70 -5.45
C PHE A 3 -9.67 -8.95 -4.93
N SER A 4 -9.37 -8.97 -3.65
CA SER A 4 -8.89 -10.15 -2.93
C SER A 4 -10.01 -11.19 -2.79
N LYS A 5 -9.70 -12.44 -3.12
CA LYS A 5 -10.62 -13.56 -2.87
C LYS A 5 -10.80 -13.83 -1.38
N LYS A 6 -9.75 -13.58 -0.59
CA LYS A 6 -9.78 -13.78 0.87
C LYS A 6 -10.62 -12.70 1.55
N LEU A 7 -10.38 -11.42 1.24
CA LEU A 7 -11.11 -10.32 1.89
C LEU A 7 -12.58 -10.22 1.45
N LYS A 8 -12.92 -10.67 0.22
CA LYS A 8 -14.32 -10.74 -0.23
C LYS A 8 -15.20 -11.66 0.63
N LYS A 9 -14.62 -12.63 1.33
CA LYS A 9 -15.35 -13.57 2.18
C LYS A 9 -15.69 -12.99 3.56
N ILE A 10 -15.18 -11.80 3.87
CA ILE A 10 -15.34 -11.19 5.18
C ILE A 10 -16.55 -10.25 5.14
N ASN A 11 -17.54 -10.57 5.95
CA ASN A 11 -18.71 -9.72 6.11
C ASN A 11 -18.31 -8.35 6.70
N ASN A 12 -18.93 -7.28 6.22
CA ASN A 12 -18.71 -5.91 6.68
C ASN A 12 -17.31 -5.34 6.40
N LEU A 13 -16.51 -5.99 5.54
CA LEU A 13 -15.25 -5.45 5.03
C LEU A 13 -15.39 -5.17 3.53
N LYS A 14 -15.17 -3.93 3.14
CA LYS A 14 -15.07 -3.53 1.72
C LYS A 14 -13.63 -3.22 1.37
N HIS A 15 -13.21 -3.60 0.18
CA HIS A 15 -11.86 -3.32 -0.31
C HIS A 15 -11.85 -3.29 -1.83
N CYS A 16 -10.92 -2.56 -2.39
CA CYS A 16 -10.69 -2.53 -3.83
C CYS A 16 -9.29 -2.02 -4.13
N PHE A 17 -8.61 -2.64 -5.08
CA PHE A 17 -7.49 -2.03 -5.79
C PHE A 17 -8.01 -1.40 -7.07
N PHE A 18 -7.98 -0.09 -7.13
CA PHE A 18 -8.44 0.66 -8.29
C PHE A 18 -7.33 0.72 -9.34
N SER A 19 -7.73 0.64 -10.61
CA SER A 19 -6.85 1.01 -11.72
C SER A 19 -7.07 2.48 -12.07
N ARG A 20 -6.29 3.02 -13.00
CA ARG A 20 -6.48 4.38 -13.50
C ARG A 20 -7.81 4.65 -14.24
N LYS A 21 -8.65 3.64 -14.47
CA LYS A 21 -9.89 3.75 -15.26
C LYS A 21 -11.08 4.23 -14.42
N ASN A 22 -12.05 4.84 -15.11
CA ASN A 22 -13.36 5.28 -14.59
C ASN A 22 -13.31 6.55 -13.74
N GLY A 23 -12.29 7.39 -13.90
CA GLY A 23 -12.27 8.72 -13.30
C GLY A 23 -12.67 9.80 -14.30
N VAL A 24 -12.63 11.04 -13.82
CA VAL A 24 -13.02 12.24 -14.60
C VAL A 24 -11.84 13.09 -15.06
N SER A 25 -10.62 12.80 -14.58
CA SER A 25 -9.41 13.51 -14.97
C SER A 25 -9.07 13.27 -16.44
N LYS A 26 -8.40 14.24 -17.08
CA LYS A 26 -8.05 14.21 -18.50
C LYS A 26 -6.55 14.40 -18.70
N GLY A 27 -6.07 14.10 -19.92
CA GLY A 27 -4.69 14.29 -20.32
C GLY A 27 -3.75 13.39 -19.51
N TYR A 28 -2.71 13.96 -18.96
CA TYR A 28 -1.69 13.27 -18.16
C TYR A 28 -2.28 12.49 -16.98
N TYR A 29 -3.38 12.99 -16.41
CA TYR A 29 -4.04 12.45 -15.22
C TYR A 29 -5.20 11.50 -15.54
N GLU A 30 -5.39 11.16 -16.83
CA GLU A 30 -6.49 10.29 -17.26
C GLU A 30 -6.38 8.90 -16.63
N SER A 31 -7.40 8.42 -15.92
CA SER A 31 -8.66 9.11 -15.64
C SER A 31 -8.93 9.20 -14.12
N LEU A 32 -8.57 8.17 -13.30
CA LEU A 32 -8.87 8.08 -11.86
C LEU A 32 -7.68 8.59 -11.03
N ASN A 33 -7.30 9.85 -11.24
CA ASN A 33 -6.27 10.47 -10.41
C ASN A 33 -6.87 10.89 -9.06
N CYS A 34 -6.41 10.29 -7.98
CA CYS A 34 -6.80 10.58 -6.60
C CYS A 34 -5.70 11.35 -5.84
N GLY A 35 -4.65 11.78 -6.52
CA GLY A 35 -3.49 12.46 -5.94
C GLY A 35 -3.75 13.94 -5.66
N SER A 36 -4.13 14.30 -4.44
CA SER A 36 -4.36 15.70 -4.05
C SER A 36 -3.11 16.59 -4.08
N GLY A 37 -1.90 15.99 -4.21
CA GLY A 37 -0.65 16.72 -4.42
C GLY A 37 -0.24 16.84 -5.88
N SER A 38 -1.05 16.37 -6.83
CA SER A 38 -0.82 16.51 -8.26
C SER A 38 -1.21 17.91 -8.76
N ASN A 39 -0.74 18.27 -9.96
CA ASN A 39 -1.14 19.51 -10.64
C ASN A 39 -2.46 19.36 -11.44
N ASP A 40 -3.23 18.32 -11.18
CA ASP A 40 -4.57 18.14 -11.75
C ASP A 40 -5.56 19.14 -11.14
N LYS A 41 -6.68 19.34 -11.82
CA LYS A 41 -7.78 20.15 -11.28
C LYS A 41 -8.29 19.57 -9.98
N LYS A 42 -8.29 20.33 -8.91
CA LYS A 42 -8.74 19.91 -7.57
C LYS A 42 -10.14 19.27 -7.60
N GLU A 43 -11.04 19.86 -8.41
CA GLU A 43 -12.41 19.33 -8.59
C GLU A 43 -12.42 17.91 -9.17
N ASN A 44 -11.52 17.60 -10.12
CA ASN A 44 -11.43 16.26 -10.70
C ASN A 44 -10.93 15.26 -9.66
N VAL A 45 -9.90 15.63 -8.89
CA VAL A 45 -9.38 14.79 -7.81
C VAL A 45 -10.45 14.52 -6.76
N LEU A 46 -11.24 15.53 -6.37
CA LEU A 46 -12.36 15.35 -5.43
C LEU A 46 -13.41 14.38 -5.98
N LYS A 47 -13.88 14.55 -7.21
CA LYS A 47 -14.83 13.64 -7.87
C LYS A 47 -14.29 12.21 -7.96
N ASN A 48 -13.00 12.04 -8.25
CA ASN A 48 -12.38 10.73 -8.28
C ASN A 48 -12.34 10.08 -6.89
N LEU A 49 -12.06 10.85 -5.85
CA LEU A 49 -12.09 10.36 -4.46
C LEU A 49 -13.51 10.05 -3.99
N GLU A 50 -14.52 10.82 -4.41
CA GLU A 50 -15.95 10.52 -4.18
C GLU A 50 -16.33 9.18 -4.82
N PHE A 51 -15.94 8.97 -6.08
CA PHE A 51 -16.15 7.68 -6.77
C PHE A 51 -15.50 6.52 -6.02
N VAL A 52 -14.26 6.69 -5.53
CA VAL A 52 -13.55 5.66 -4.75
C VAL A 52 -14.30 5.37 -3.45
N ALA A 53 -14.72 6.40 -2.71
CA ALA A 53 -15.46 6.27 -1.45
C ALA A 53 -16.80 5.52 -1.67
N GLU A 54 -17.55 5.88 -2.69
CA GLU A 54 -18.80 5.19 -3.07
C GLU A 54 -18.57 3.69 -3.32
N LYS A 55 -17.53 3.34 -4.08
CA LYS A 55 -17.23 1.93 -4.42
C LYS A 55 -16.83 1.07 -3.22
N ILE A 56 -16.34 1.65 -2.14
CA ILE A 56 -16.06 0.95 -0.88
C ILE A 56 -17.13 1.21 0.19
N SER A 57 -18.26 1.82 -0.21
CA SER A 57 -19.41 2.08 0.66
C SER A 57 -19.08 2.93 1.89
N CYS A 58 -18.25 3.96 1.73
CA CYS A 58 -17.99 4.96 2.76
C CYS A 58 -18.27 6.38 2.23
N ASN A 59 -18.50 7.32 3.15
CA ASN A 59 -18.59 8.73 2.79
C ASN A 59 -17.24 9.29 2.40
N ARG A 60 -17.19 10.32 1.56
CA ARG A 60 -15.94 10.95 1.14
C ARG A 60 -15.13 11.48 2.33
N GLU A 61 -15.79 12.07 3.31
CA GLU A 61 -15.21 12.63 4.53
C GLU A 61 -14.62 11.55 5.44
N SER A 62 -15.11 10.30 5.29
CA SER A 62 -14.61 9.14 6.01
C SER A 62 -13.52 8.38 5.25
N LEU A 63 -13.17 8.80 4.03
CA LEU A 63 -12.06 8.24 3.26
C LEU A 63 -10.77 9.01 3.56
N ILE A 64 -9.86 8.36 4.28
CA ILE A 64 -8.59 8.92 4.74
C ILE A 64 -7.47 8.50 3.79
N THR A 65 -6.69 9.46 3.34
CA THR A 65 -5.49 9.25 2.52
C THR A 65 -4.31 10.01 3.12
N LEU A 66 -3.09 9.57 2.84
CA LEU A 66 -1.86 10.16 3.36
C LEU A 66 -1.16 11.07 2.34
N ASN A 67 -0.34 11.97 2.86
CA ASN A 67 0.76 12.57 2.12
C ASN A 67 1.95 11.59 2.14
N GLN A 68 2.07 10.75 1.11
CA GLN A 68 3.07 9.70 1.00
C GLN A 68 4.41 10.27 0.56
N GLN A 69 5.50 9.83 1.18
CA GLN A 69 6.86 10.32 0.94
C GLN A 69 7.89 9.18 0.82
N HIS A 70 7.44 7.95 0.55
CA HIS A 70 8.28 6.74 0.46
C HIS A 70 9.11 6.50 1.75
N THR A 71 8.48 6.73 2.89
CA THR A 71 9.05 6.50 4.22
C THR A 71 8.63 5.14 4.78
N ASN A 72 9.05 4.84 6.00
CA ASN A 72 8.56 3.71 6.79
C ASN A 72 7.61 4.15 7.91
N ARG A 73 7.08 5.39 7.82
CA ARG A 73 6.20 5.97 8.83
C ARG A 73 4.80 5.39 8.72
N VAL A 74 4.30 4.88 9.84
CA VAL A 74 2.94 4.34 9.99
C VAL A 74 2.12 5.28 10.86
N ILE A 75 0.94 5.64 10.40
CA ILE A 75 -0.03 6.44 11.14
C ILE A 75 -1.05 5.50 11.76
N HIS A 76 -1.23 5.60 13.06
CA HIS A 76 -2.35 4.99 13.78
C HIS A 76 -3.31 6.09 14.21
N PHE A 77 -4.59 5.82 14.07
CA PHE A 77 -5.65 6.67 14.61
C PHE A 77 -6.81 5.81 15.11
N ASP A 78 -7.28 6.16 16.29
CA ASP A 78 -8.40 5.54 17.02
C ASP A 78 -9.69 6.38 16.92
N ASN A 79 -9.59 7.60 16.37
CA ASN A 79 -10.69 8.54 16.20
C ASN A 79 -10.55 9.30 14.87
N ILE A 80 -11.64 9.45 14.13
CA ILE A 80 -11.66 10.19 12.87
C ILE A 80 -11.39 11.69 13.06
N LYS A 81 -11.75 12.27 14.20
CA LYS A 81 -11.50 13.68 14.53
C LYS A 81 -10.02 14.02 14.66
N SER A 82 -9.17 13.02 14.94
CA SER A 82 -7.71 13.20 14.96
C SER A 82 -7.07 13.36 13.57
N VAL A 83 -7.87 13.28 12.50
CA VAL A 83 -7.40 13.31 11.09
C VAL A 83 -7.75 14.63 10.40
N GLU A 84 -7.90 15.71 11.13
CA GLU A 84 -8.26 17.05 10.58
C GLU A 84 -7.23 17.59 9.57
N ASN A 85 -5.96 17.20 9.68
CA ASN A 85 -4.90 17.57 8.76
C ASN A 85 -4.42 16.37 7.96
N LYS A 86 -4.02 16.59 6.71
CA LYS A 86 -3.44 15.55 5.87
C LYS A 86 -2.16 14.99 6.50
N LEU A 87 -2.28 13.82 7.10
CA LEU A 87 -1.18 13.14 7.79
C LEU A 87 -0.10 12.71 6.79
N THR A 88 1.17 12.86 7.17
CA THR A 88 2.31 12.42 6.38
C THR A 88 2.79 11.05 6.84
N GLY A 89 2.83 10.08 5.92
CA GLY A 89 3.28 8.71 6.17
C GLY A 89 2.99 7.83 4.97
N ASP A 90 3.42 6.59 5.02
CA ASP A 90 3.27 5.64 3.92
C ASP A 90 2.48 4.38 4.32
N ALA A 91 1.99 4.32 5.54
CA ALA A 91 1.09 3.28 6.00
C ALA A 91 0.10 3.81 7.05
N MET A 92 -1.04 3.15 7.14
CA MET A 92 -2.09 3.43 8.13
C MET A 92 -2.59 2.15 8.77
N VAL A 93 -2.93 2.26 10.06
CA VAL A 93 -3.62 1.20 10.82
C VAL A 93 -4.72 1.85 11.65
N SER A 94 -5.91 1.25 11.69
CA SER A 94 -7.02 1.77 12.49
C SER A 94 -8.02 0.68 12.87
N GLU A 95 -8.61 0.81 14.05
CA GLU A 95 -9.76 0.05 14.54
C GLU A 95 -11.10 0.81 14.40
N VAL A 96 -11.08 2.03 13.88
CA VAL A 96 -12.27 2.85 13.69
C VAL A 96 -13.20 2.21 12.67
N LYS A 97 -14.50 2.13 13.02
CA LYS A 97 -15.53 1.58 12.13
C LYS A 97 -16.07 2.64 11.17
N ASN A 98 -16.63 2.18 10.07
CA ASN A 98 -17.29 3.02 9.06
C ASN A 98 -16.38 4.08 8.42
N ILE A 99 -15.10 3.76 8.30
CA ILE A 99 -14.10 4.57 7.59
C ILE A 99 -13.52 3.80 6.42
N GLY A 100 -12.99 4.52 5.44
CA GLY A 100 -12.11 4.00 4.40
C GLY A 100 -10.69 4.50 4.61
N ILE A 101 -9.70 3.63 4.46
CA ILE A 101 -8.30 4.03 4.40
C ILE A 101 -7.74 3.69 3.02
N GLY A 102 -6.98 4.60 2.43
CA GLY A 102 -6.47 4.44 1.08
C GLY A 102 -5.05 4.97 0.90
N ILE A 103 -4.29 4.28 0.07
CA ILE A 103 -2.97 4.70 -0.40
C ILE A 103 -2.97 4.79 -1.91
N LEU A 104 -2.10 5.64 -2.43
CA LEU A 104 -1.94 5.90 -3.86
C LEU A 104 -0.67 5.22 -4.36
N THR A 105 -0.79 4.50 -5.47
CA THR A 105 0.37 3.90 -6.13
C THR A 105 0.29 4.10 -7.64
N ALA A 106 1.43 4.21 -8.30
CA ALA A 106 1.57 4.04 -9.74
C ALA A 106 2.27 2.70 -10.02
N ASP A 107 3.49 2.53 -9.53
CA ASP A 107 4.33 1.34 -9.72
C ASP A 107 4.64 0.62 -8.41
N CYS A 108 4.60 1.35 -7.29
CA CYS A 108 4.84 0.83 -5.96
C CYS A 108 3.79 -0.19 -5.54
N VAL A 109 4.13 -1.07 -4.60
CA VAL A 109 3.23 -2.13 -4.12
C VAL A 109 2.26 -1.58 -3.08
N PRO A 110 0.94 -1.64 -3.32
CA PRO A 110 -0.07 -1.45 -2.28
C PRO A 110 -0.25 -2.76 -1.50
N ILE A 111 -0.32 -2.67 -0.19
CA ILE A 111 -0.58 -3.82 0.67
C ILE A 111 -1.76 -3.50 1.57
N PHE A 112 -2.75 -4.42 1.64
CA PHE A 112 -3.78 -4.38 2.67
C PHE A 112 -3.44 -5.38 3.76
N PHE A 113 -3.70 -4.98 5.00
CA PHE A 113 -3.64 -5.81 6.19
C PHE A 113 -4.99 -5.81 6.88
N TYR A 114 -5.42 -6.96 7.38
CA TYR A 114 -6.65 -7.10 8.14
C TYR A 114 -6.50 -8.13 9.25
N ASP A 115 -6.76 -7.72 10.48
CA ASP A 115 -6.93 -8.64 11.61
C ASP A 115 -8.39 -9.08 11.67
N TYR A 116 -8.64 -10.37 11.37
CA TYR A 116 -10.01 -10.88 11.29
C TYR A 116 -10.67 -11.08 12.67
N LYS A 117 -9.88 -11.19 13.75
CA LYS A 117 -10.40 -11.30 15.12
C LYS A 117 -10.71 -9.93 15.71
N LYS A 118 -9.77 -9.01 15.63
CA LYS A 118 -9.89 -7.67 16.20
C LYS A 118 -10.59 -6.67 15.26
N LYS A 119 -10.75 -7.04 13.98
CA LYS A 119 -11.35 -6.19 12.94
C LYS A 119 -10.58 -4.90 12.71
N ILE A 120 -9.25 -4.94 12.88
CA ILE A 120 -8.35 -3.83 12.60
C ILE A 120 -7.99 -3.86 11.12
N ILE A 121 -8.05 -2.70 10.48
CA ILE A 121 -7.67 -2.51 9.07
C ILE A 121 -6.33 -1.80 8.97
N GLY A 122 -5.56 -2.11 7.93
CA GLY A 122 -4.34 -1.40 7.60
C GLY A 122 -4.05 -1.39 6.11
N CYS A 123 -3.33 -0.38 5.68
CA CYS A 123 -2.77 -0.33 4.33
C CYS A 123 -1.36 0.26 4.35
N ALA A 124 -0.51 -0.20 3.44
CA ALA A 124 0.86 0.27 3.29
C ALA A 124 1.21 0.52 1.83
N HIS A 125 1.84 1.66 1.57
CA HIS A 125 2.50 2.01 0.33
C HIS A 125 3.96 1.54 0.40
N ALA A 126 4.26 0.45 -0.26
CA ALA A 126 5.59 -0.13 -0.27
C ALA A 126 6.30 0.12 -1.62
N GLY A 127 6.80 1.34 -1.80
CA GLY A 127 7.84 1.63 -2.78
C GLY A 127 9.17 1.02 -2.29
N TRP A 128 10.16 0.88 -3.18
CA TRP A 128 11.44 0.26 -2.85
C TRP A 128 12.10 0.84 -1.59
N LYS A 129 12.09 2.17 -1.44
CA LYS A 129 12.73 2.87 -0.31
C LYS A 129 11.99 2.58 1.01
N GLY A 130 10.66 2.69 1.01
CA GLY A 130 9.85 2.38 2.18
C GLY A 130 9.94 0.89 2.56
N ALA A 131 9.93 -0.01 1.57
CA ALA A 131 10.07 -1.44 1.77
C ALA A 131 11.44 -1.80 2.39
N LEU A 132 12.53 -1.28 1.82
CA LEU A 132 13.89 -1.49 2.33
C LEU A 132 14.06 -0.94 3.75
N ASN A 133 13.43 0.20 4.05
CA ASN A 133 13.46 0.84 5.37
C ASN A 133 12.45 0.24 6.36
N GLY A 134 11.66 -0.78 5.97
CA GLY A 134 10.83 -1.56 6.87
C GLY A 134 9.40 -1.03 7.08
N VAL A 135 8.77 -0.40 6.08
CA VAL A 135 7.38 0.05 6.18
C VAL A 135 6.43 -1.11 6.52
N ILE A 136 6.67 -2.31 5.96
CA ILE A 136 5.88 -3.52 6.23
C ILE A 136 6.04 -3.94 7.69
N ARG A 137 7.28 -4.02 8.16
CA ARG A 137 7.61 -4.38 9.54
C ARG A 137 6.98 -3.41 10.54
N ASN A 138 7.09 -2.11 10.27
CA ASN A 138 6.49 -1.08 11.12
C ASN A 138 4.96 -1.14 11.13
N THR A 139 4.34 -1.45 9.97
CA THR A 139 2.89 -1.64 9.88
C THR A 139 2.44 -2.81 10.76
N VAL A 140 3.08 -3.98 10.63
CA VAL A 140 2.76 -5.15 11.45
C VAL A 140 3.06 -4.92 12.93
N LYS A 141 4.16 -4.22 13.24
CA LYS A 141 4.46 -3.79 14.61
C LYS A 141 3.31 -2.97 15.20
N LYS A 142 2.72 -2.05 14.41
CA LYS A 142 1.57 -1.26 14.85
C LYS A 142 0.34 -2.13 15.15
N PHE A 143 0.06 -3.15 14.34
CA PHE A 143 -0.97 -4.15 14.67
C PHE A 143 -0.68 -4.87 15.98
N ASN A 144 0.57 -5.27 16.22
CA ASN A 144 0.96 -5.96 17.46
C ASN A 144 0.84 -5.07 18.69
N GLU A 145 1.14 -3.76 18.57
CA GLU A 145 0.90 -2.76 19.64
C GLU A 145 -0.59 -2.64 20.00
N LEU A 146 -1.49 -2.95 19.05
CA LEU A 146 -2.93 -3.06 19.28
C LEU A 146 -3.37 -4.48 19.69
N ASN A 147 -2.42 -5.29 20.17
CA ASN A 147 -2.60 -6.67 20.58
C ASN A 147 -3.12 -7.62 19.49
N SER A 148 -2.83 -7.35 18.21
CA SER A 148 -3.04 -8.30 17.12
C SER A 148 -1.97 -9.39 17.14
N ASN A 149 -2.33 -10.58 16.66
CA ASN A 149 -1.39 -11.67 16.46
C ASN A 149 -1.13 -11.85 14.95
N ASN A 150 0.12 -12.05 14.55
CA ASN A 150 0.48 -12.20 13.14
C ASN A 150 -0.22 -13.39 12.45
N ASN A 151 -0.60 -14.44 13.21
CA ASN A 151 -1.39 -15.56 12.69
C ASN A 151 -2.84 -15.16 12.34
N ASP A 152 -3.35 -14.07 12.92
CA ASP A 152 -4.70 -13.57 12.69
C ASP A 152 -4.74 -12.48 11.60
N LEU A 153 -3.56 -12.11 11.06
CA LEU A 153 -3.45 -11.15 9.98
C LEU A 153 -3.63 -11.81 8.61
N ILE A 154 -4.41 -11.16 7.77
CA ILE A 154 -4.46 -11.38 6.33
C ILE A 154 -3.69 -10.26 5.67
N ALA A 155 -2.68 -10.58 4.85
CA ALA A 155 -1.95 -9.63 4.02
C ALA A 155 -2.32 -9.83 2.55
N VAL A 156 -2.68 -8.76 1.86
CA VAL A 156 -2.99 -8.80 0.42
C VAL A 156 -2.08 -7.84 -0.32
N VAL A 157 -1.20 -8.40 -1.14
CA VAL A 157 -0.26 -7.68 -1.99
C VAL A 157 -0.95 -7.37 -3.32
N GLY A 158 -1.16 -6.09 -3.58
CA GLY A 158 -1.90 -5.62 -4.75
C GLY A 158 -1.05 -5.49 -6.02
N PRO A 159 -1.67 -5.03 -7.13
CA PRO A 159 -0.98 -4.80 -8.41
C PRO A 159 0.15 -3.78 -8.28
N CYS A 160 1.28 -4.06 -8.92
CA CYS A 160 2.46 -3.21 -8.93
C CYS A 160 3.28 -3.41 -10.22
N ILE A 161 4.38 -2.69 -10.35
CA ILE A 161 5.33 -2.87 -11.46
C ILE A 161 5.81 -4.33 -11.53
N ASN A 162 5.82 -4.87 -12.75
CA ASN A 162 6.35 -6.21 -12.98
C ASN A 162 7.89 -6.17 -12.97
N LYS A 163 8.53 -7.20 -12.41
CA LYS A 163 9.99 -7.31 -12.36
C LYS A 163 10.68 -7.17 -13.73
N LYS A 164 10.02 -7.56 -14.83
CA LYS A 164 10.56 -7.41 -16.18
C LYS A 164 10.68 -5.95 -16.63
N ASN A 165 9.92 -5.06 -16.00
CA ASN A 165 9.84 -3.64 -16.35
C ASN A 165 10.55 -2.75 -15.32
N TYR A 166 11.08 -3.32 -14.22
CA TYR A 166 11.72 -2.54 -13.18
C TYR A 166 13.24 -2.57 -13.33
N GLU A 167 13.72 -1.85 -14.34
CA GLU A 167 15.15 -1.68 -14.58
C GLU A 167 15.76 -0.72 -13.55
N VAL A 168 16.90 -1.09 -12.98
CA VAL A 168 17.64 -0.33 -11.95
C VAL A 168 19.13 -0.37 -12.24
N LYS A 169 19.88 0.58 -11.69
CA LYS A 169 21.34 0.67 -11.83
C LYS A 169 22.07 0.03 -10.64
N THR A 170 23.39 -0.05 -10.76
CA THR A 170 24.29 -0.64 -9.74
C THR A 170 24.15 0.03 -8.37
N ASP A 171 24.03 1.36 -8.32
CA ASP A 171 23.86 2.09 -7.05
C ASP A 171 22.59 1.72 -6.28
N PHE A 172 21.53 1.38 -7.02
CA PHE A 172 20.30 0.85 -6.43
C PHE A 172 20.52 -0.57 -5.87
N PHE A 173 21.16 -1.44 -6.64
CA PHE A 173 21.51 -2.80 -6.22
C PHE A 173 22.34 -2.78 -4.94
N GLU A 174 23.40 -1.97 -4.90
CA GLU A 174 24.29 -1.85 -3.75
C GLU A 174 23.56 -1.43 -2.47
N LYS A 175 22.56 -0.57 -2.53
CA LYS A 175 21.72 -0.19 -1.36
C LYS A 175 21.03 -1.39 -0.72
N PHE A 176 20.60 -2.36 -1.52
CA PHE A 176 19.94 -3.57 -1.00
C PHE A 176 20.98 -4.56 -0.44
N ILE A 177 22.08 -4.74 -1.14
CA ILE A 177 23.14 -5.70 -0.73
C ILE A 177 23.86 -5.24 0.52
N SER A 178 24.07 -3.93 0.70
CA SER A 178 24.68 -3.37 1.91
C SER A 178 23.85 -3.62 3.18
N GLN A 179 22.53 -3.79 3.06
CA GLN A 179 21.68 -4.14 4.20
C GLN A 179 21.64 -5.65 4.47
N ASP A 180 21.51 -6.47 3.42
CA ASP A 180 21.52 -7.93 3.50
C ASP A 180 21.94 -8.51 2.15
N LYS A 181 23.02 -9.30 2.12
CA LYS A 181 23.52 -9.97 0.91
C LYS A 181 22.48 -10.90 0.27
N ASN A 182 21.58 -11.48 1.05
CA ASN A 182 20.52 -12.34 0.54
C ASN A 182 19.53 -11.60 -0.38
N ASN A 183 19.51 -10.28 -0.36
CA ASN A 183 18.70 -9.46 -1.26
C ASN A 183 19.12 -9.58 -2.72
N GLU A 184 20.33 -10.10 -3.01
CA GLU A 184 20.78 -10.40 -4.38
C GLU A 184 19.78 -11.27 -5.15
N SER A 185 19.11 -12.18 -4.48
CA SER A 185 18.11 -13.09 -5.07
C SER A 185 16.92 -12.35 -5.75
N PHE A 186 16.69 -11.10 -5.44
CA PHE A 186 15.63 -10.27 -6.06
C PHE A 186 16.11 -9.50 -7.29
N PHE A 187 17.38 -9.64 -7.67
CA PHE A 187 17.98 -8.95 -8.80
C PHE A 187 18.42 -9.93 -9.89
N LYS A 188 18.23 -9.54 -11.13
CA LYS A 188 18.82 -10.23 -12.29
C LYS A 188 19.62 -9.21 -13.09
N LYS A 189 20.92 -9.45 -13.25
CA LYS A 189 21.80 -8.62 -14.07
C LYS A 189 21.42 -8.76 -15.55
N ILE A 190 21.28 -7.62 -16.24
CA ILE A 190 20.91 -7.53 -17.67
C ILE A 190 21.90 -6.73 -18.50
N GLY A 191 22.94 -6.16 -17.90
CA GLY A 191 24.00 -5.40 -18.55
C GLY A 191 25.15 -5.14 -17.58
N SER A 192 26.16 -4.34 -17.99
CA SER A 192 27.31 -4.04 -17.16
C SER A 192 26.94 -3.37 -15.84
N GLU A 193 26.00 -2.42 -15.88
CA GLU A 193 25.55 -1.62 -14.74
C GLU A 193 24.04 -1.64 -14.55
N LYS A 194 23.35 -2.63 -15.16
CA LYS A 194 21.89 -2.71 -15.19
C LYS A 194 21.38 -4.03 -14.65
N TYR A 195 20.31 -3.92 -13.88
CA TYR A 195 19.59 -5.02 -13.26
C TYR A 195 18.09 -4.86 -13.48
N VAL A 196 17.33 -5.94 -13.42
CA VAL A 196 15.90 -5.90 -13.15
C VAL A 196 15.64 -6.34 -11.72
N PHE A 197 14.74 -5.64 -11.04
CA PHE A 197 14.44 -5.83 -9.62
C PHE A 197 13.04 -6.41 -9.40
N ASP A 198 12.95 -7.45 -8.58
CA ASP A 198 11.68 -8.08 -8.17
C ASP A 198 11.17 -7.46 -6.86
N LEU A 199 10.57 -6.27 -6.95
CA LEU A 199 9.99 -5.58 -5.79
C LEU A 199 8.92 -6.44 -5.09
N ARG A 200 8.05 -7.12 -5.86
CA ARG A 200 7.00 -7.99 -5.29
C ARG A 200 7.62 -9.17 -4.54
N GLY A 201 8.64 -9.81 -5.11
CA GLY A 201 9.37 -10.90 -4.46
C GLY A 201 10.00 -10.45 -3.14
N PHE A 202 10.65 -9.29 -3.13
CA PHE A 202 11.24 -8.69 -1.93
C PHE A 202 10.16 -8.45 -0.84
N ILE A 203 9.02 -7.86 -1.21
CA ILE A 203 7.91 -7.60 -0.28
C ILE A 203 7.32 -8.89 0.27
N ASN A 204 7.13 -9.91 -0.55
CA ASN A 204 6.66 -11.22 -0.08
C ASN A 204 7.63 -11.86 0.92
N LYS A 205 8.93 -11.69 0.72
CA LYS A 205 9.95 -12.14 1.67
C LYS A 205 9.84 -11.39 3.01
N GLU A 206 9.69 -10.07 2.96
CA GLU A 206 9.50 -9.26 4.17
C GLU A 206 8.24 -9.67 4.95
N ILE A 207 7.13 -9.94 4.27
CA ILE A 207 5.89 -10.44 4.91
C ILE A 207 6.12 -11.84 5.51
N SER A 208 6.82 -12.73 4.80
CA SER A 208 7.15 -14.07 5.27
C SER A 208 8.00 -14.05 6.52
N ASN A 209 8.99 -13.15 6.60
CA ASN A 209 9.86 -12.97 7.77
C ASN A 209 9.07 -12.55 9.03
N LEU A 210 7.88 -11.98 8.86
CA LEU A 210 6.98 -11.61 9.94
C LEU A 210 6.03 -12.74 10.35
N ASN A 211 6.19 -13.95 9.79
CA ASN A 211 5.35 -15.13 10.06
C ASN A 211 3.86 -14.92 9.78
N ILE A 212 3.50 -14.04 8.86
CA ILE A 212 2.14 -13.90 8.38
C ILE A 212 1.87 -15.03 7.37
N LYS A 213 1.04 -15.99 7.76
CA LYS A 213 0.76 -17.20 6.94
C LYS A 213 -0.34 -16.95 5.90
N ASN A 214 -1.21 -16.01 6.15
CA ASN A 214 -2.40 -15.78 5.33
C ASN A 214 -2.14 -14.64 4.32
N VAL A 215 -1.39 -14.95 3.27
CA VAL A 215 -1.00 -14.00 2.21
C VAL A 215 -1.75 -14.29 0.92
N GLU A 216 -2.13 -13.24 0.18
CA GLU A 216 -2.66 -13.30 -1.18
C GLU A 216 -1.93 -12.27 -2.07
N ASN A 217 -1.60 -12.67 -3.29
CA ASN A 217 -1.04 -11.79 -4.32
C ASN A 217 -2.07 -11.63 -5.45
N ILE A 218 -2.26 -10.40 -5.93
CA ILE A 218 -3.18 -10.03 -7.01
C ILE A 218 -2.41 -9.55 -8.23
#